data_b6f900148e5f9a103dbf11546d74767c
#
_entry.id   b6f900148e5f9a103dbf11546d74767c
#
_cell.length_a   1.000
_cell.length_b   1.000
_cell.length_c   1.000
_cell.angle_alpha   90.00
_cell.angle_beta   90.00
_cell.angle_gamma   90.00
#
_symmetry.space_group_name_H-M   'P 1'
#
loop_
_entity.id
_entity.type
_entity.pdbx_description
1 polymer ?
#
loop_
_entity_poly.entity_id
_entity_poly.type
_entity_poly.pdbx_seq_one_letter_code
_entity_poly.pdbx_strand_id
1 'polypeptide(L)'
;MRTIEIKADKEYINYINRLLQDINFDDESLEMQKLIEELNAKQDDSISLFSIDINKDYVLTIDIISDTYNYYDNIVIWKKGENELNEVACLECDFEIGDITLEKEYFDFLNEDYMIKFIY
;
A
#
# COMPACT_ATOMS: atom_id res chain seq x y z
N MET A 1 -3.66 -16.45 14.50
CA MET A 1 -3.52 -15.23 13.66
C MET A 1 -2.70 -14.19 14.40
N ARG A 2 -1.71 -13.63 13.74
CA ARG A 2 -0.92 -12.55 14.30
C ARG A 2 -1.41 -11.20 13.74
N THR A 3 -1.64 -10.25 14.63
CA THR A 3 -2.08 -8.91 14.25
C THR A 3 -0.88 -7.96 14.27
N ILE A 4 -0.69 -7.23 13.18
CA ILE A 4 0.30 -6.17 13.06
C ILE A 4 -0.45 -4.85 13.03
N GLU A 5 -0.20 -4.00 14.01
CA GLU A 5 -0.85 -2.70 14.11
C GLU A 5 0.04 -1.63 13.52
N ILE A 6 -0.52 -0.83 12.62
CA ILE A 6 0.18 0.27 11.95
C ILE A 6 -0.50 1.56 12.32
N LYS A 7 0.24 2.45 12.96
CA LYS A 7 -0.28 3.78 13.28
C LYS A 7 -0.28 4.64 12.03
N ALA A 8 -1.44 5.17 11.68
CA ALA A 8 -1.62 5.98 10.49
C ALA A 8 -2.44 7.24 10.80
N ASP A 9 -2.28 8.25 9.96
CA ASP A 9 -3.09 9.44 10.01
C ASP A 9 -4.37 9.19 9.22
N LYS A 10 -5.50 9.25 9.89
CA LYS A 10 -6.80 9.01 9.26
C LYS A 10 -7.09 9.98 8.11
N GLU A 11 -6.71 11.23 8.26
CA GLU A 11 -6.90 12.23 7.21
C GLU A 11 -6.09 11.89 5.97
N TYR A 12 -4.85 11.45 6.16
CA TYR A 12 -3.98 11.02 5.06
C TYR A 12 -4.57 9.81 4.33
N ILE A 13 -5.04 8.80 5.06
CA ILE A 13 -5.69 7.62 4.48
C ILE A 13 -6.94 8.03 3.69
N ASN A 14 -7.74 8.94 4.23
CA ASN A 14 -8.93 9.42 3.53
C ASN A 14 -8.58 10.14 2.23
N TYR A 15 -7.51 10.92 2.21
CA TYR A 15 -7.04 11.58 0.99
C TYR A 15 -6.63 10.57 -0.07
N ILE A 16 -5.87 9.56 0.31
CA ILE A 16 -5.44 8.50 -0.60
C ILE A 16 -6.66 7.76 -1.17
N ASN A 17 -7.59 7.39 -0.33
CA ASN A 17 -8.79 6.66 -0.76
C ASN A 17 -9.64 7.49 -1.73
N ARG A 18 -9.74 8.79 -1.50
CA ARG A 18 -10.44 9.69 -2.44
C ARG A 18 -9.73 9.76 -3.79
N LEU A 19 -8.41 9.82 -3.78
CA LEU A 19 -7.62 9.83 -5.00
C LEU A 19 -7.81 8.53 -5.81
N LEU A 20 -7.82 7.39 -5.11
CA LEU A 20 -7.99 6.09 -5.74
C LEU A 20 -9.39 5.89 -6.33
N GLN A 21 -10.40 6.55 -5.80
CA GLN A 21 -11.77 6.47 -6.30
C GLN A 21 -12.05 7.36 -7.52
N ASP A 22 -11.04 8.01 -8.05
CA ASP A 22 -11.14 8.91 -9.21
C ASP A 22 -12.25 9.98 -9.04
N ILE A 23 -12.46 10.44 -7.82
CA ILE A 23 -13.35 11.54 -7.54
C ILE A 23 -12.60 12.83 -7.92
N ASN A 24 -13.32 13.78 -8.57
CA ASN A 24 -12.80 15.13 -8.79
C ASN A 24 -12.27 15.67 -7.48
N PHE A 25 -10.95 15.65 -7.36
CA PHE A 25 -10.29 15.89 -6.12
C PHE A 25 -9.80 17.33 -6.08
N ASP A 26 -10.51 18.14 -5.32
CA ASP A 26 -10.24 19.56 -5.19
C ASP A 26 -9.70 19.86 -3.79
N ASP A 27 -8.73 19.07 -3.36
CA ASP A 27 -8.09 19.23 -2.07
C ASP A 27 -6.87 20.15 -2.19
N GLU A 28 -6.92 21.26 -1.49
CA GLU A 28 -5.86 22.26 -1.50
C GLU A 28 -4.77 21.98 -0.44
N SER A 29 -4.83 20.86 0.27
CA SER A 29 -3.81 20.54 1.27
C SER A 29 -2.44 20.41 0.61
N LEU A 30 -1.43 20.95 1.27
CA LEU A 30 -0.06 20.92 0.76
C LEU A 30 0.46 19.50 0.59
N GLU A 31 0.09 18.62 1.51
CA GLU A 31 0.52 17.20 1.50
C GLU A 31 -0.01 16.47 0.29
N MET A 32 -1.27 16.67 -0.04
CA MET A 32 -1.89 16.05 -1.21
C MET A 32 -1.34 16.62 -2.51
N GLN A 33 -1.11 17.92 -2.57
CA GLN A 33 -0.49 18.54 -3.74
C GLN A 33 0.90 17.95 -4.00
N LYS A 34 1.69 17.76 -2.95
CA LYS A 34 3.02 17.13 -3.08
C LYS A 34 2.92 15.70 -3.57
N LEU A 35 1.97 14.93 -3.07
CA LEU A 35 1.76 13.55 -3.50
C LEU A 35 1.39 13.51 -4.99
N ILE A 36 0.45 14.34 -5.41
CA ILE A 36 0.03 14.42 -6.81
C ILE A 36 1.19 14.83 -7.72
N GLU A 37 1.96 15.83 -7.32
CA GLU A 37 3.15 16.25 -8.07
C GLU A 37 4.15 15.12 -8.22
N GLU A 38 4.41 14.39 -7.13
CA GLU A 38 5.33 13.26 -7.15
C GLU A 38 4.83 12.13 -8.05
N LEU A 39 3.53 11.81 -8.00
CA LEU A 39 2.93 10.81 -8.87
C LEU A 39 2.99 11.23 -10.34
N ASN A 40 2.72 12.49 -10.65
CA ASN A 40 2.79 13.00 -12.01
C ASN A 40 4.23 13.00 -12.56
N ALA A 41 5.21 13.26 -11.71
CA ALA A 41 6.62 13.21 -12.09
C ALA A 41 7.11 11.79 -12.38
N LYS A 42 6.48 10.80 -11.74
CA LYS A 42 6.80 9.38 -11.90
C LYS A 42 5.73 8.64 -12.69
N GLN A 43 5.26 9.23 -13.78
CA GLN A 43 4.23 8.62 -14.61
C GLN A 43 4.63 7.20 -15.01
N ASP A 44 3.70 6.24 -14.86
CA ASP A 44 3.88 4.81 -15.08
C ASP A 44 4.87 4.14 -14.10
N ASP A 45 5.11 4.78 -12.96
CA ASP A 45 5.93 4.22 -11.88
C ASP A 45 5.11 4.20 -10.58
N SER A 46 5.63 3.55 -9.56
CA SER A 46 4.96 3.40 -8.28
C SER A 46 5.65 4.16 -7.16
N ILE A 47 4.85 4.58 -6.19
CA ILE A 47 5.33 5.19 -4.95
C ILE A 47 4.82 4.35 -3.79
N SER A 48 5.75 3.89 -2.94
CA SER A 48 5.37 3.16 -1.73
C SER A 48 4.86 4.12 -0.66
N LEU A 49 3.61 3.94 -0.27
CA LEU A 49 2.97 4.73 0.78
C LEU A 49 3.25 4.17 2.17
N PHE A 50 3.29 2.85 2.26
CA PHE A 50 3.55 2.13 3.51
C PHE A 50 4.50 0.98 3.24
N SER A 51 5.40 0.73 4.19
CA SER A 51 6.28 -0.42 4.19
C SER A 51 6.15 -1.08 5.56
N ILE A 52 5.68 -2.32 5.58
CA ILE A 52 5.28 -3.00 6.80
C ILE A 52 6.03 -4.33 6.89
N ASP A 53 6.84 -4.50 7.93
CA ASP A 53 7.48 -5.78 8.18
C ASP A 53 6.45 -6.80 8.65
N ILE A 54 6.23 -7.84 7.86
CA ILE A 54 5.37 -8.96 8.25
C ILE A 54 6.10 -9.81 9.26
N ASN A 55 7.33 -10.19 8.94
CA ASN A 55 8.23 -10.95 9.80
C ASN A 55 9.68 -10.68 9.36
N LYS A 56 10.62 -11.48 9.85
CA LYS A 56 12.03 -11.31 9.51
C LYS A 56 12.37 -11.56 8.02
N ASP A 57 11.50 -12.28 7.30
CA ASP A 57 11.78 -12.70 5.93
C ASP A 57 10.95 -11.94 4.88
N TYR A 58 9.83 -11.34 5.28
CA TYR A 58 8.90 -10.71 4.34
C TYR A 58 8.50 -9.30 4.76
N VAL A 59 8.38 -8.44 3.76
CA VAL A 59 7.85 -7.08 3.92
C VAL A 59 6.68 -6.89 2.97
N LEU A 60 5.67 -6.16 3.42
CA LEU A 60 4.53 -5.78 2.60
C LEU A 60 4.59 -4.28 2.34
N THR A 61 4.42 -3.90 1.08
CA THR A 61 4.30 -2.50 0.71
C THR A 61 2.93 -2.22 0.12
N ILE A 62 2.41 -1.03 0.41
CA ILE A 62 1.22 -0.51 -0.25
C ILE A 62 1.71 0.58 -1.18
N ASP A 63 1.60 0.32 -2.47
CA ASP A 63 2.12 1.20 -3.50
C ASP A 63 0.95 1.84 -4.25
N ILE A 64 1.09 3.11 -4.60
CA ILE A 64 0.16 3.77 -5.50
C ILE A 64 0.84 3.92 -6.85
N ILE A 65 0.11 3.58 -7.91
CA ILE A 65 0.60 3.61 -9.27
C ILE A 65 -0.20 4.64 -10.05
N SER A 66 0.52 5.49 -10.78
CA SER A 66 -0.08 6.47 -11.67
C SER A 66 0.10 6.01 -13.11
N ASP A 67 -1.00 5.78 -13.81
CA ASP A 67 -0.96 5.60 -15.26
C ASP A 67 -1.50 6.85 -15.96
N THR A 68 -1.70 6.79 -17.27
CA THR A 68 -2.12 7.94 -18.07
C THR A 68 -3.49 8.49 -17.65
N TYR A 69 -4.35 7.68 -17.08
CA TYR A 69 -5.73 8.02 -16.80
C TYR A 69 -6.17 7.86 -15.36
N ASN A 70 -5.53 6.99 -14.60
CA ASN A 70 -5.99 6.58 -13.28
C ASN A 70 -4.87 6.45 -12.27
N TYR A 71 -5.27 6.51 -11.00
CA TYR A 71 -4.44 6.10 -9.88
C TYR A 71 -5.04 4.80 -9.34
N TYR A 72 -4.18 3.84 -9.02
CA TYR A 72 -4.62 2.60 -8.39
C TYR A 72 -3.57 2.11 -7.41
N ASP A 73 -3.99 1.29 -6.45
CA ASP A 73 -3.11 0.77 -5.43
C ASP A 73 -2.84 -0.72 -5.61
N ASN A 74 -1.64 -1.12 -5.23
CA ASN A 74 -1.25 -2.51 -5.16
C ASN A 74 -0.68 -2.80 -3.78
N ILE A 75 -0.99 -3.99 -3.28
CA ILE A 75 -0.31 -4.55 -2.13
C ILE A 75 0.71 -5.55 -2.67
N VAL A 76 1.97 -5.34 -2.37
CA VAL A 76 3.04 -6.19 -2.83
C VAL A 76 3.75 -6.82 -1.63
N ILE A 77 3.97 -8.12 -1.69
CA ILE A 77 4.74 -8.84 -0.67
C ILE A 77 6.10 -9.17 -1.26
N TRP A 78 7.15 -8.82 -0.53
CA TRP A 78 8.53 -8.96 -0.94
C TRP A 78 9.27 -9.88 0.02
N LYS A 79 10.08 -10.77 -0.53
CA LYS A 79 11.04 -11.53 0.26
C LYS A 79 12.31 -10.73 0.43
N LYS A 80 12.78 -10.61 1.67
CA LYS A 80 14.02 -9.89 1.97
C LYS A 80 15.22 -10.74 1.57
N GLY A 81 16.06 -10.19 0.70
CA GLY A 81 17.38 -10.73 0.37
C GLY A 81 18.48 -9.97 1.08
N GLU A 82 19.75 -10.29 0.80
CA GLU A 82 20.88 -9.60 1.43
C GLU A 82 20.93 -8.11 1.10
N ASN A 83 20.73 -7.77 -0.18
CA ASN A 83 20.80 -6.39 -0.66
C ASN A 83 19.62 -5.99 -1.54
N GLU A 84 18.58 -6.82 -1.59
CA GLU A 84 17.44 -6.56 -2.47
C GLU A 84 16.14 -7.13 -1.90
N LEU A 85 15.03 -6.69 -2.48
CA LEU A 85 13.71 -7.24 -2.20
C LEU A 85 13.21 -7.93 -3.47
N ASN A 86 12.70 -9.15 -3.32
CA ASN A 86 12.16 -9.93 -4.43
C ASN A 86 10.65 -10.07 -4.28
N GLU A 87 9.90 -9.63 -5.28
CA GLU A 87 8.45 -9.73 -5.28
C GLU A 87 8.02 -11.20 -5.28
N VAL A 88 7.18 -11.57 -4.33
CA VAL A 88 6.63 -12.92 -4.22
C VAL A 88 5.12 -12.97 -4.40
N ALA A 89 4.42 -11.86 -4.20
CA ALA A 89 2.98 -11.75 -4.42
C ALA A 89 2.60 -10.31 -4.68
N CYS A 90 1.57 -10.13 -5.51
CA CYS A 90 0.98 -8.82 -5.78
C CYS A 90 -0.54 -8.96 -5.73
N LEU A 91 -1.18 -8.08 -4.98
CA LEU A 91 -2.62 -8.04 -4.81
C LEU A 91 -3.13 -6.69 -5.27
N GLU A 92 -4.15 -6.67 -6.09
CA GLU A 92 -4.84 -5.44 -6.41
C GLU A 92 -5.79 -5.12 -5.25
N CYS A 93 -5.73 -3.89 -4.76
CA CYS A 93 -6.70 -3.41 -3.79
C CYS A 93 -7.85 -2.74 -4.54
N ASP A 94 -9.07 -3.13 -4.19
CA ASP A 94 -10.27 -2.55 -4.77
C ASP A 94 -10.60 -1.20 -4.12
N PHE A 95 -9.85 -0.16 -4.49
CA PHE A 95 -10.24 1.23 -4.29
C PHE A 95 -10.21 1.79 -2.86
N GLU A 96 -9.76 1.04 -1.87
CA GLU A 96 -9.72 1.56 -0.50
C GLU A 96 -8.60 0.95 0.31
N ILE A 97 -7.75 1.80 0.89
CA ILE A 97 -6.74 1.36 1.83
C ILE A 97 -7.41 1.13 3.19
N GLY A 98 -7.31 -0.08 3.69
CA GLY A 98 -7.86 -0.46 4.96
C GLY A 98 -7.14 -1.66 5.53
N ASP A 99 -7.77 -2.34 6.48
CA ASP A 99 -7.21 -3.53 7.10
C ASP A 99 -6.98 -4.64 6.07
N ILE A 100 -5.86 -5.34 6.21
CA ILE A 100 -5.44 -6.36 5.26
C ILE A 100 -5.34 -7.70 5.99
N THR A 101 -6.00 -8.73 5.46
CA THR A 101 -5.89 -10.09 5.97
C THR A 101 -5.07 -10.92 5.00
N LEU A 102 -4.02 -11.56 5.52
CA LEU A 102 -3.16 -12.46 4.76
C LEU A 102 -3.35 -13.87 5.30
N GLU A 103 -4.06 -14.71 4.54
CA GLU A 103 -4.34 -16.07 4.95
C GLU A 103 -3.24 -17.00 4.41
N LYS A 104 -2.67 -17.80 5.29
CA LYS A 104 -1.66 -18.81 4.94
C LYS A 104 -2.13 -19.73 3.81
N GLU A 105 -3.42 -20.00 3.71
CA GLU A 105 -4.02 -20.82 2.67
C GLU A 105 -3.71 -20.27 1.27
N TYR A 106 -3.70 -18.93 1.13
CA TYR A 106 -3.44 -18.25 -0.15
C TYR A 106 -1.98 -17.82 -0.30
N PHE A 107 -1.25 -17.75 0.80
CA PHE A 107 0.16 -17.34 0.82
C PHE A 107 0.98 -18.39 1.53
N ASP A 108 1.25 -19.48 0.84
CA ASP A 108 1.88 -20.68 1.40
C ASP A 108 3.32 -20.44 1.90
N PHE A 109 3.96 -19.37 1.46
CA PHE A 109 5.28 -18.98 1.97
C PHE A 109 5.21 -18.35 3.37
N LEU A 110 4.01 -17.96 3.82
CA LEU A 110 3.82 -17.47 5.20
C LEU A 110 3.63 -18.67 6.14
N ASN A 111 4.14 -18.53 7.36
CA ASN A 111 4.06 -19.58 8.36
C ASN A 111 2.80 -19.55 9.21
N GLU A 112 2.02 -18.48 9.13
CA GLU A 112 0.78 -18.27 9.88
C GLU A 112 -0.09 -17.25 9.18
N ASP A 113 -1.32 -17.07 9.65
CA ASP A 113 -2.21 -16.01 9.19
C ASP A 113 -1.80 -14.68 9.83
N TYR A 114 -1.89 -13.61 9.07
CA TYR A 114 -1.59 -12.25 9.52
C TYR A 114 -2.77 -11.33 9.25
N MET A 115 -2.99 -10.40 10.18
CA MET A 115 -3.88 -9.28 9.96
C MET A 115 -3.09 -7.99 10.16
N ILE A 116 -3.14 -7.12 9.17
CA ILE A 116 -2.55 -5.78 9.25
C ILE A 116 -3.70 -4.81 9.52
N LYS A 117 -3.61 -4.14 10.67
CA LYS A 117 -4.67 -3.24 11.12
C LYS A 117 -4.14 -1.84 11.24
N PHE A 118 -4.84 -0.89 10.60
CA PHE A 118 -4.52 0.53 10.72
C PHE A 118 -5.17 1.11 11.96
N ILE A 119 -4.37 1.81 12.76
CA ILE A 119 -4.82 2.47 13.98
C ILE A 119 -4.66 3.98 13.80
N TYR A 120 -5.71 4.69 14.14
CA TYR A 120 -5.75 6.16 13.95
C TYR A 120 -5.62 6.93 15.25
#